data_badbf4419d97b21e4607f61155e15635
#
_entry.id   badbf4419d97b21e4607f61155e15635
#
_cell.length_a   1.000
_cell.length_b   1.000
_cell.length_c   1.000
_cell.angle_alpha   90.00
_cell.angle_beta   90.00
_cell.angle_gamma   90.00
#
_symmetry.space_group_name_H-M   'P 1'
#
loop_
_entity.id
_entity.type
_entity.pdbx_description
1 polymer ?
#
loop_
_entity_poly.entity_id
_entity_poly.type
_entity_poly.pdbx_seq_one_letter_code
_entity_poly.pdbx_strand_id
1 'polypeptide(L)'
;MILTLAEAALGAGAVLEAPASIASSGAITVSGYSIDSRTVGAGELFFAVRGERFDGHDFVAAAIERGATAAVVSRARLATLPDAALAAPLLVAEDPLLALQSLAAHVRRRWGKRVVAITGSAGKTTTKEAVAAALGAKFNVLKSHGNLNNAFGLPLQLLRLAPEHEIAVIEMGMNHTGEVAALALIAAPDWGVVTNVGTAHIENFANGQAGIARAKFELVAALPANGIAFLNCADPYVSQFGRDFAGHVVYFGYGPCADPAILSTSEDLDGLHVNYRAGNHEGSFMLHLLGEHNAANAMAGLAVALHAGVELDAAVAALGTLTAGDKRGEILSIHGATILNDCYNSNPEALRSMIRTLATRPTNGRRILVAGEMLELGTQGEELHAVCGRAAAEAGLDLVVGVRGNAEHLASAACAGGVASLFLPGAEAAGRWLARNLRPGDTVLIKGSRGVHLERALEVLKTEMPFPECG
;
A
#
# COMPACT_ATOMS: atom_id res chain seq x y z
N MET A 1 -21.77 -6.16 1.02
CA MET A 1 -23.24 -6.41 0.85
C MET A 1 -23.47 -7.90 0.90
N ILE A 2 -24.49 -8.35 1.64
CA ILE A 2 -24.88 -9.78 1.66
C ILE A 2 -25.58 -10.09 0.34
N LEU A 3 -25.14 -11.14 -0.34
CA LEU A 3 -25.72 -11.65 -1.59
C LEU A 3 -26.16 -13.10 -1.40
N THR A 4 -27.17 -13.52 -2.12
CA THR A 4 -27.47 -14.94 -2.31
C THR A 4 -26.53 -15.54 -3.36
N LEU A 5 -26.39 -16.88 -3.39
CA LEU A 5 -25.59 -17.54 -4.43
C LEU A 5 -26.13 -17.25 -5.85
N ALA A 6 -27.44 -17.11 -6.01
CA ALA A 6 -28.05 -16.73 -7.30
C ALA A 6 -27.62 -15.29 -7.71
N GLU A 7 -27.66 -14.33 -6.78
CA GLU A 7 -27.20 -12.96 -7.03
C GLU A 7 -25.68 -12.91 -7.29
N ALA A 8 -24.90 -13.71 -6.54
CA ALA A 8 -23.46 -13.81 -6.74
C ALA A 8 -23.13 -14.43 -8.11
N ALA A 9 -23.81 -15.49 -8.52
CA ALA A 9 -23.66 -16.10 -9.84
C ALA A 9 -23.97 -15.10 -10.96
N LEU A 10 -25.09 -14.37 -10.87
CA LEU A 10 -25.46 -13.34 -11.84
C LEU A 10 -24.38 -12.22 -11.89
N GLY A 11 -23.96 -11.72 -10.74
CA GLY A 11 -22.94 -10.66 -10.66
C GLY A 11 -21.57 -11.11 -11.16
N ALA A 12 -21.21 -12.38 -10.98
CA ALA A 12 -19.97 -12.99 -11.44
C ALA A 12 -19.99 -13.40 -12.93
N GLY A 13 -21.16 -13.37 -13.60
CA GLY A 13 -21.31 -13.94 -14.94
C GLY A 13 -21.13 -15.46 -14.97
N ALA A 14 -21.49 -16.15 -13.89
CA ALA A 14 -21.33 -17.59 -13.70
C ALA A 14 -22.67 -18.33 -13.69
N VAL A 15 -22.63 -19.64 -13.95
CA VAL A 15 -23.80 -20.52 -13.83
C VAL A 15 -23.74 -21.24 -12.49
N LEU A 16 -24.81 -21.15 -11.70
CA LEU A 16 -24.93 -21.90 -10.45
C LEU A 16 -25.29 -23.36 -10.76
N GLU A 17 -24.41 -24.26 -10.42
CA GLU A 17 -24.59 -25.71 -10.47
C GLU A 17 -24.56 -26.25 -9.02
N ALA A 18 -25.55 -27.05 -8.64
CA ALA A 18 -25.61 -27.61 -7.29
C ALA A 18 -26.17 -29.04 -7.32
N PRO A 19 -25.73 -29.89 -6.38
CA PRO A 19 -26.31 -31.24 -6.21
C PRO A 19 -27.82 -31.16 -5.94
N ALA A 20 -28.56 -32.10 -6.50
CA ALA A 20 -30.02 -32.17 -6.28
C ALA A 20 -30.42 -32.32 -4.80
N SER A 21 -29.51 -32.79 -3.95
CA SER A 21 -29.66 -32.88 -2.50
C SER A 21 -29.71 -31.50 -1.79
N ILE A 22 -29.22 -30.42 -2.44
CA ILE A 22 -29.21 -29.06 -1.89
C ILE A 22 -30.39 -28.29 -2.50
N ALA A 23 -31.56 -28.50 -1.95
CA ALA A 23 -32.73 -27.76 -2.37
C ALA A 23 -32.57 -26.26 -2.10
N SER A 24 -33.01 -25.40 -3.05
CA SER A 24 -32.95 -23.94 -2.93
C SER A 24 -31.53 -23.38 -2.77
N SER A 25 -30.50 -24.02 -3.35
CA SER A 25 -29.11 -23.55 -3.30
C SER A 25 -28.94 -22.08 -3.70
N GLY A 26 -29.76 -21.59 -4.63
CA GLY A 26 -29.73 -20.18 -5.05
C GLY A 26 -30.10 -19.18 -3.95
N ALA A 27 -30.84 -19.59 -2.90
CA ALA A 27 -31.22 -18.75 -1.77
C ALA A 27 -30.17 -18.73 -0.62
N ILE A 28 -29.14 -19.56 -0.69
CA ILE A 28 -28.07 -19.58 0.30
C ILE A 28 -27.33 -18.22 0.26
N THR A 29 -27.13 -17.61 1.42
CA THR A 29 -26.44 -16.33 1.54
C THR A 29 -24.92 -16.51 1.67
N VAL A 30 -24.18 -15.59 1.07
CA VAL A 30 -22.72 -15.51 1.14
C VAL A 30 -22.34 -14.51 2.23
N SER A 31 -21.54 -14.92 3.22
CA SER A 31 -21.08 -14.08 4.33
C SER A 31 -19.80 -13.33 4.04
N GLY A 32 -18.99 -13.81 3.07
CA GLY A 32 -17.71 -13.25 2.70
C GLY A 32 -17.13 -13.90 1.44
N TYR A 33 -15.92 -13.50 1.09
CA TYR A 33 -15.27 -13.90 -0.17
C TYR A 33 -13.78 -14.17 0.07
N SER A 34 -13.28 -15.27 -0.45
CA SER A 34 -11.87 -15.68 -0.28
C SER A 34 -11.27 -16.25 -1.55
N ILE A 35 -9.97 -16.07 -1.74
CA ILE A 35 -9.12 -16.75 -2.73
C ILE A 35 -8.08 -17.66 -2.05
N ASP A 36 -8.07 -17.73 -0.71
CA ASP A 36 -7.12 -18.53 0.06
C ASP A 36 -7.85 -19.60 0.87
N SER A 37 -7.68 -20.87 0.47
CA SER A 37 -8.31 -22.02 1.12
C SER A 37 -7.86 -22.23 2.58
N ARG A 38 -6.74 -21.64 2.98
CA ARG A 38 -6.18 -21.73 4.35
C ARG A 38 -6.88 -20.82 5.34
N THR A 39 -7.46 -19.73 4.85
CA THR A 39 -8.11 -18.69 5.67
C THR A 39 -9.58 -18.52 5.38
N VAL A 40 -10.14 -19.25 4.42
CA VAL A 40 -11.56 -19.20 4.09
C VAL A 40 -12.41 -19.54 5.33
N GLY A 41 -13.43 -18.71 5.59
CA GLY A 41 -14.33 -18.85 6.72
C GLY A 41 -15.64 -19.56 6.36
N ALA A 42 -16.38 -19.94 7.41
CA ALA A 42 -17.70 -20.53 7.24
C ALA A 42 -18.68 -19.54 6.57
N GLY A 43 -19.38 -20.01 5.56
CA GLY A 43 -20.34 -19.19 4.80
C GLY A 43 -19.74 -18.32 3.70
N GLU A 44 -18.40 -18.35 3.50
CA GLU A 44 -17.74 -17.60 2.43
C GLU A 44 -17.85 -18.29 1.07
N LEU A 45 -17.75 -17.51 0.00
CA LEU A 45 -17.61 -17.97 -1.38
C LEU A 45 -16.11 -18.02 -1.73
N PHE A 46 -15.62 -19.21 -2.04
CA PHE A 46 -14.23 -19.40 -2.45
C PHE A 46 -14.07 -19.24 -3.95
N PHE A 47 -13.06 -18.48 -4.40
CA PHE A 47 -12.71 -18.35 -5.82
C PHE A 47 -11.46 -19.16 -6.13
N ALA A 48 -11.60 -20.18 -6.98
CA ALA A 48 -10.51 -21.04 -7.42
C ALA A 48 -9.63 -20.34 -8.48
N VAL A 49 -8.98 -19.26 -8.10
CA VAL A 49 -8.16 -18.45 -9.00
C VAL A 49 -6.83 -19.15 -9.28
N ARG A 50 -6.38 -19.09 -10.53
CA ARG A 50 -5.05 -19.57 -10.92
C ARG A 50 -4.01 -18.48 -10.70
N GLY A 51 -3.02 -18.75 -9.86
CA GLY A 51 -1.84 -17.92 -9.67
C GLY A 51 -0.63 -18.43 -10.45
N GLU A 52 0.51 -17.78 -10.28
CA GLU A 52 1.78 -18.17 -10.94
C GLU A 52 2.31 -19.53 -10.48
N ARG A 53 2.11 -19.90 -9.21
CA ARG A 53 2.67 -21.09 -8.56
C ARG A 53 1.64 -22.16 -8.26
N PHE A 54 0.38 -21.79 -8.07
CA PHE A 54 -0.68 -22.68 -7.63
C PHE A 54 -1.94 -22.46 -8.45
N ASP A 55 -2.70 -23.54 -8.66
CA ASP A 55 -4.04 -23.50 -9.22
C ASP A 55 -5.05 -23.64 -8.07
N GLY A 56 -5.92 -22.62 -7.89
CA GLY A 56 -6.93 -22.62 -6.83
C GLY A 56 -7.91 -23.79 -6.90
N HIS A 57 -8.07 -24.42 -8.08
CA HIS A 57 -8.93 -25.60 -8.26
C HIS A 57 -8.46 -26.79 -7.45
N ASP A 58 -7.15 -26.93 -7.21
CA ASP A 58 -6.58 -28.02 -6.42
C ASP A 58 -6.95 -27.94 -4.93
N PHE A 59 -7.47 -26.76 -4.49
CA PHE A 59 -7.82 -26.48 -3.11
C PHE A 59 -9.33 -26.33 -2.87
N VAL A 60 -10.19 -26.57 -3.86
CA VAL A 60 -11.66 -26.39 -3.72
C VAL A 60 -12.21 -27.33 -2.65
N ALA A 61 -11.83 -28.63 -2.65
CA ALA A 61 -12.30 -29.56 -1.62
C ALA A 61 -11.91 -29.11 -0.21
N ALA A 62 -10.65 -28.67 -0.01
CA ALA A 62 -10.18 -28.17 1.27
C ALA A 62 -10.92 -26.89 1.71
N ALA A 63 -11.27 -26.00 0.77
CA ALA A 63 -12.07 -24.82 1.05
C ALA A 63 -13.50 -25.18 1.52
N ILE A 64 -14.13 -26.15 0.86
CA ILE A 64 -15.47 -26.65 1.25
C ILE A 64 -15.41 -27.35 2.62
N GLU A 65 -14.44 -28.21 2.88
CA GLU A 65 -14.23 -28.84 4.18
C GLU A 65 -14.05 -27.82 5.31
N ARG A 66 -13.46 -26.68 5.00
CA ARG A 66 -13.26 -25.56 5.95
C ARG A 66 -14.50 -24.72 6.17
N GLY A 67 -15.56 -24.95 5.39
CA GLY A 67 -16.86 -24.30 5.57
C GLY A 67 -17.22 -23.28 4.49
N ALA A 68 -16.48 -23.20 3.38
CA ALA A 68 -16.94 -22.43 2.24
C ALA A 68 -18.33 -22.92 1.81
N THR A 69 -19.25 -21.98 1.62
CA THR A 69 -20.62 -22.32 1.24
C THR A 69 -20.78 -22.73 -0.22
N ALA A 70 -19.85 -22.27 -1.05
CA ALA A 70 -19.75 -22.59 -2.48
C ALA A 70 -18.35 -22.24 -2.99
N ALA A 71 -18.02 -22.69 -4.22
CA ALA A 71 -16.81 -22.29 -4.89
C ALA A 71 -17.07 -21.78 -6.31
N VAL A 72 -16.33 -20.75 -6.75
CA VAL A 72 -16.28 -20.32 -8.14
C VAL A 72 -15.16 -21.07 -8.83
N VAL A 73 -15.50 -21.82 -9.89
CA VAL A 73 -14.58 -22.70 -10.61
C VAL A 73 -14.64 -22.44 -12.11
N SER A 74 -13.55 -22.76 -12.82
CA SER A 74 -13.59 -22.66 -14.28
C SER A 74 -14.32 -23.86 -14.91
N ARG A 75 -15.07 -23.62 -15.97
CA ARG A 75 -15.74 -24.66 -16.76
C ARG A 75 -14.75 -25.73 -17.26
N ALA A 76 -13.55 -25.31 -17.64
CA ALA A 76 -12.53 -26.23 -18.14
C ALA A 76 -12.01 -27.21 -17.07
N ARG A 77 -12.10 -26.85 -15.79
CA ARG A 77 -11.62 -27.69 -14.67
C ARG A 77 -12.73 -28.52 -14.00
N LEU A 78 -14.00 -28.27 -14.33
CA LEU A 78 -15.15 -28.89 -13.68
C LEU A 78 -15.07 -30.44 -13.67
N ALA A 79 -14.74 -31.04 -14.79
CA ALA A 79 -14.63 -32.50 -14.92
C ALA A 79 -13.44 -33.13 -14.17
N THR A 80 -12.49 -32.32 -13.70
CA THR A 80 -11.30 -32.78 -12.97
C THR A 80 -11.38 -32.51 -11.47
N LEU A 81 -12.47 -31.92 -10.98
CA LEU A 81 -12.68 -31.70 -9.57
C LEU A 81 -12.96 -33.02 -8.82
N PRO A 82 -12.47 -33.18 -7.58
CA PRO A 82 -12.79 -34.34 -6.77
C PRO A 82 -14.26 -34.33 -6.34
N ASP A 83 -14.82 -35.53 -6.07
CA ASP A 83 -16.21 -35.72 -5.65
C ASP A 83 -16.59 -34.86 -4.44
N ALA A 84 -15.66 -34.65 -3.51
CA ALA A 84 -15.87 -33.79 -2.33
C ALA A 84 -16.17 -32.32 -2.72
N ALA A 85 -15.54 -31.82 -3.78
CA ALA A 85 -15.80 -30.49 -4.32
C ALA A 85 -17.17 -30.45 -5.06
N LEU A 86 -17.51 -31.49 -5.80
CA LEU A 86 -18.77 -31.63 -6.53
C LEU A 86 -19.99 -31.82 -5.61
N ALA A 87 -19.77 -32.14 -4.34
CA ALA A 87 -20.84 -32.27 -3.33
C ALA A 87 -21.36 -30.92 -2.81
N ALA A 88 -20.72 -29.80 -3.16
CA ALA A 88 -21.12 -28.45 -2.79
C ALA A 88 -21.68 -27.65 -3.98
N PRO A 89 -22.39 -26.55 -3.78
CA PRO A 89 -22.75 -25.63 -4.84
C PRO A 89 -21.51 -25.05 -5.52
N LEU A 90 -21.50 -25.00 -6.85
CA LEU A 90 -20.45 -24.42 -7.65
C LEU A 90 -21.00 -23.30 -8.54
N LEU A 91 -20.28 -22.19 -8.61
CA LEU A 91 -20.49 -21.12 -9.59
C LEU A 91 -19.49 -21.37 -10.72
N VAL A 92 -19.98 -21.88 -11.84
CA VAL A 92 -19.15 -22.26 -13.00
C VAL A 92 -19.01 -21.06 -13.93
N ALA A 93 -17.78 -20.55 -14.06
CA ALA A 93 -17.41 -19.42 -14.90
C ALA A 93 -16.40 -19.86 -15.97
N GLU A 94 -16.14 -19.04 -16.97
CA GLU A 94 -15.04 -19.28 -17.90
C GLU A 94 -13.67 -19.03 -17.22
N ASP A 95 -13.56 -17.96 -16.43
CA ASP A 95 -12.38 -17.61 -15.66
C ASP A 95 -12.78 -17.12 -14.25
N PRO A 96 -12.34 -17.79 -13.17
CA PRO A 96 -12.66 -17.41 -11.79
C PRO A 96 -12.12 -16.02 -11.40
N LEU A 97 -11.00 -15.55 -11.98
CA LEU A 97 -10.50 -14.20 -11.72
C LEU A 97 -11.41 -13.14 -12.34
N LEU A 98 -11.82 -13.32 -13.59
CA LEU A 98 -12.77 -12.42 -14.25
C LEU A 98 -14.15 -12.47 -13.54
N ALA A 99 -14.56 -13.62 -13.03
CA ALA A 99 -15.77 -13.76 -12.24
C ALA A 99 -15.68 -12.96 -10.92
N LEU A 100 -14.56 -13.03 -10.21
CA LEU A 100 -14.27 -12.23 -9.00
C LEU A 100 -14.35 -10.72 -9.30
N GLN A 101 -13.71 -10.28 -10.38
CA GLN A 101 -13.69 -8.87 -10.80
C GLN A 101 -15.07 -8.38 -11.22
N SER A 102 -15.81 -9.20 -11.97
CA SER A 102 -17.19 -8.91 -12.40
C SER A 102 -18.14 -8.77 -11.22
N LEU A 103 -18.06 -9.69 -10.24
CA LEU A 103 -18.84 -9.64 -9.02
C LEU A 103 -18.52 -8.39 -8.20
N ALA A 104 -17.24 -8.04 -8.06
CA ALA A 104 -16.81 -6.84 -7.37
C ALA A 104 -17.35 -5.57 -8.04
N ALA A 105 -17.26 -5.49 -9.37
CA ALA A 105 -17.82 -4.38 -10.14
C ALA A 105 -19.36 -4.33 -10.04
N HIS A 106 -20.05 -5.49 -9.99
CA HIS A 106 -21.49 -5.56 -9.73
C HIS A 106 -21.84 -5.00 -8.35
N VAL A 107 -21.15 -5.45 -7.30
CA VAL A 107 -21.33 -4.95 -5.92
C VAL A 107 -21.05 -3.45 -5.84
N ARG A 108 -19.97 -2.97 -6.48
CA ARG A 108 -19.64 -1.54 -6.54
C ARG A 108 -20.76 -0.71 -7.17
N ARG A 109 -21.30 -1.13 -8.31
CA ARG A 109 -22.40 -0.44 -8.99
C ARG A 109 -23.68 -0.46 -8.16
N ARG A 110 -24.02 -1.60 -7.54
CA ARG A 110 -25.19 -1.74 -6.67
C ARG A 110 -25.09 -0.87 -5.41
N TRP A 111 -23.89 -0.73 -4.84
CA TRP A 111 -23.63 0.13 -3.69
C TRP A 111 -23.79 1.62 -4.04
N GLY A 112 -23.33 2.07 -5.18
CA GLY A 112 -23.67 3.34 -5.83
C GLY A 112 -23.17 4.61 -5.17
N LYS A 113 -22.41 4.52 -4.05
CA LYS A 113 -21.89 5.69 -3.34
C LYS A 113 -20.44 5.99 -3.77
N ARG A 114 -19.82 7.01 -3.18
CA ARG A 114 -18.52 7.57 -3.63
C ARG A 114 -17.33 6.64 -3.38
N VAL A 115 -16.50 6.48 -4.40
CA VAL A 115 -15.19 5.82 -4.31
C VAL A 115 -14.09 6.83 -4.57
N VAL A 116 -13.12 6.89 -3.66
CA VAL A 116 -11.85 7.61 -3.79
C VAL A 116 -10.76 6.58 -4.07
N ALA A 117 -10.16 6.63 -5.25
CA ALA A 117 -9.04 5.76 -5.61
C ALA A 117 -7.70 6.47 -5.40
N ILE A 118 -6.68 5.72 -4.97
CA ILE A 118 -5.35 6.28 -4.67
C ILE A 118 -4.28 5.47 -5.38
N THR A 119 -3.43 6.14 -6.16
CA THR A 119 -2.24 5.55 -6.77
C THR A 119 -1.00 6.43 -6.56
N GLY A 120 0.17 5.92 -6.92
CA GLY A 120 1.47 6.59 -6.85
C GLY A 120 2.62 5.60 -6.74
N SER A 121 3.85 6.06 -6.91
CA SER A 121 5.05 5.22 -6.74
C SER A 121 5.32 4.93 -5.27
N ALA A 122 5.18 5.94 -4.41
CA ALA A 122 5.34 5.86 -2.96
C ALA A 122 4.17 6.55 -2.24
N GLY A 123 3.99 6.28 -0.95
CA GLY A 123 3.01 6.96 -0.10
C GLY A 123 1.55 6.51 -0.24
N LYS A 124 1.21 5.62 -1.17
CA LYS A 124 -0.18 5.16 -1.41
C LYS A 124 -0.91 4.74 -0.13
N THR A 125 -0.33 3.84 0.63
CA THR A 125 -0.95 3.30 1.85
C THR A 125 -1.10 4.38 2.92
N THR A 126 -0.08 5.20 3.14
CA THR A 126 -0.16 6.31 4.11
C THR A 126 -1.20 7.34 3.68
N THR A 127 -1.25 7.69 2.40
CA THR A 127 -2.29 8.57 1.85
C THR A 127 -3.69 7.96 2.02
N LYS A 128 -3.85 6.66 1.78
CA LYS A 128 -5.11 5.95 2.02
C LYS A 128 -5.52 6.06 3.50
N GLU A 129 -4.59 5.86 4.43
CA GLU A 129 -4.88 6.01 5.85
C GLU A 129 -5.24 7.47 6.20
N ALA A 130 -4.51 8.46 5.66
CA ALA A 130 -4.79 9.87 5.87
C ALA A 130 -6.17 10.29 5.32
N VAL A 131 -6.49 9.88 4.08
CA VAL A 131 -7.80 10.13 3.47
C VAL A 131 -8.92 9.48 4.28
N ALA A 132 -8.73 8.20 4.69
CA ALA A 132 -9.74 7.48 5.45
C ALA A 132 -9.94 8.08 6.85
N ALA A 133 -8.87 8.49 7.54
CA ALA A 133 -8.96 9.13 8.85
C ALA A 133 -9.68 10.49 8.75
N ALA A 134 -9.27 11.35 7.82
CA ALA A 134 -9.88 12.68 7.66
C ALA A 134 -11.36 12.60 7.25
N LEU A 135 -11.72 11.67 6.34
CA LEU A 135 -13.12 11.41 5.98
C LEU A 135 -13.91 10.80 7.14
N GLY A 136 -13.26 9.95 7.95
CA GLY A 136 -13.85 9.29 9.11
C GLY A 136 -14.33 10.24 10.21
N ALA A 137 -13.89 11.49 10.20
CA ALA A 137 -14.41 12.54 11.07
C ALA A 137 -15.91 12.85 10.81
N LYS A 138 -16.45 12.44 9.66
CA LYS A 138 -17.85 12.71 9.28
C LYS A 138 -18.58 11.49 8.72
N PHE A 139 -17.89 10.57 8.06
CA PHE A 139 -18.48 9.50 7.28
C PHE A 139 -18.08 8.12 7.81
N ASN A 140 -18.94 7.12 7.57
CA ASN A 140 -18.55 5.72 7.73
C ASN A 140 -17.76 5.27 6.49
N VAL A 141 -16.45 5.07 6.65
CA VAL A 141 -15.51 4.84 5.56
C VAL A 141 -15.08 3.39 5.46
N LEU A 142 -15.28 2.75 4.29
CA LEU A 142 -14.55 1.55 3.93
C LEU A 142 -13.17 1.95 3.41
N LYS A 143 -12.08 1.40 3.95
CA LYS A 143 -10.74 1.53 3.37
C LYS A 143 -10.16 0.19 2.98
N SER A 144 -9.31 0.19 1.93
CA SER A 144 -8.52 -0.99 1.55
C SER A 144 -7.66 -1.46 2.72
N HIS A 145 -7.62 -2.77 2.96
CA HIS A 145 -6.82 -3.39 4.01
C HIS A 145 -5.53 -3.97 3.42
N GLY A 146 -4.40 -3.80 4.13
CA GLY A 146 -3.11 -4.34 3.72
C GLY A 146 -2.64 -3.78 2.37
N ASN A 147 -2.05 -4.66 1.56
CA ASN A 147 -1.54 -4.39 0.21
C ASN A 147 -2.41 -5.02 -0.89
N LEU A 148 -3.67 -5.30 -0.60
CA LEU A 148 -4.63 -5.87 -1.55
C LEU A 148 -5.10 -4.81 -2.56
N ASN A 149 -4.19 -4.41 -3.46
CA ASN A 149 -4.32 -3.28 -4.38
C ASN A 149 -4.12 -3.65 -5.85
N ASN A 150 -4.08 -4.95 -6.18
CA ASN A 150 -3.89 -5.51 -7.52
C ASN A 150 -5.15 -6.20 -8.05
N ALA A 151 -5.04 -6.88 -9.21
CA ALA A 151 -6.13 -7.55 -9.91
C ALA A 151 -6.90 -8.61 -9.08
N PHE A 152 -6.30 -9.16 -8.02
CA PHE A 152 -6.92 -10.11 -7.08
C PHE A 152 -7.43 -9.39 -5.82
N GLY A 153 -6.62 -8.50 -5.27
CA GLY A 153 -6.86 -7.87 -3.98
C GLY A 153 -7.94 -6.80 -4.02
N LEU A 154 -7.90 -5.89 -5.01
CA LEU A 154 -8.87 -4.80 -5.11
C LEU A 154 -10.33 -5.31 -5.21
N PRO A 155 -10.65 -6.35 -6.03
CA PRO A 155 -11.98 -6.94 -6.03
C PRO A 155 -12.43 -7.40 -4.63
N LEU A 156 -11.56 -8.08 -3.88
CA LEU A 156 -11.88 -8.52 -2.51
C LEU A 156 -12.16 -7.35 -1.57
N GLN A 157 -11.49 -6.20 -1.76
CA GLN A 157 -11.79 -5.00 -0.96
C GLN A 157 -13.18 -4.44 -1.29
N LEU A 158 -13.57 -4.38 -2.57
CA LEU A 158 -14.88 -3.90 -3.00
C LEU A 158 -16.02 -4.82 -2.55
N LEU A 159 -15.79 -6.12 -2.48
CA LEU A 159 -16.76 -7.08 -1.97
C LEU A 159 -17.09 -6.92 -0.48
N ARG A 160 -16.27 -6.16 0.27
CA ARG A 160 -16.54 -5.76 1.66
C ARG A 160 -17.49 -4.57 1.78
N LEU A 161 -17.87 -3.94 0.67
CA LEU A 161 -18.85 -2.86 0.69
C LEU A 161 -20.16 -3.30 1.35
N ALA A 162 -20.65 -2.47 2.26
CA ALA A 162 -21.89 -2.70 3.01
C ALA A 162 -22.77 -1.45 2.96
N PRO A 163 -24.08 -1.57 3.19
CA PRO A 163 -25.02 -0.44 3.10
C PRO A 163 -24.65 0.73 4.03
N GLU A 164 -24.07 0.45 5.17
CA GLU A 164 -23.66 1.44 6.17
C GLU A 164 -22.47 2.28 5.72
N HIS A 165 -21.56 1.77 4.86
CA HIS A 165 -20.47 2.57 4.34
C HIS A 165 -20.98 3.71 3.46
N GLU A 166 -20.43 4.90 3.60
CA GLU A 166 -20.83 6.12 2.88
C GLU A 166 -19.81 6.50 1.80
N ILE A 167 -18.52 6.24 2.07
CA ILE A 167 -17.40 6.47 1.15
C ILE A 167 -16.47 5.26 1.21
N ALA A 168 -15.89 4.90 0.06
CA ALA A 168 -14.84 3.88 0.00
C ALA A 168 -13.52 4.52 -0.46
N VAL A 169 -12.41 4.18 0.23
CA VAL A 169 -11.05 4.62 -0.09
C VAL A 169 -10.25 3.41 -0.53
N ILE A 170 -9.92 3.34 -1.82
CA ILE A 170 -9.38 2.16 -2.49
C ILE A 170 -7.98 2.44 -3.03
N GLU A 171 -7.00 1.67 -2.57
CA GLU A 171 -5.62 1.74 -3.07
C GLU A 171 -5.48 0.95 -4.38
N MET A 172 -4.80 1.53 -5.38
CA MET A 172 -4.48 0.91 -6.67
C MET A 172 -2.97 0.85 -6.88
N GLY A 173 -2.43 -0.37 -6.90
CA GLY A 173 -1.06 -0.68 -7.26
C GLY A 173 -0.92 -0.99 -8.75
N MET A 174 0.32 -0.93 -9.27
CA MET A 174 0.63 -1.37 -10.63
C MET A 174 2.10 -1.74 -10.76
N ASN A 175 2.37 -2.70 -11.63
CA ASN A 175 3.70 -3.07 -12.11
C ASN A 175 3.84 -2.78 -13.62
N HIS A 176 2.73 -2.73 -14.38
CA HIS A 176 2.71 -2.56 -15.82
C HIS A 176 1.67 -1.51 -16.26
N THR A 177 1.84 -1.00 -17.48
CA THR A 177 0.85 -0.15 -18.14
C THR A 177 -0.46 -0.91 -18.33
N GLY A 178 -1.61 -0.23 -18.16
CA GLY A 178 -2.96 -0.79 -18.31
C GLY A 178 -3.54 -1.39 -17.01
N GLU A 179 -2.70 -1.66 -16.00
CA GLU A 179 -3.20 -2.26 -14.75
C GLU A 179 -4.06 -1.28 -13.94
N VAL A 180 -3.67 0.00 -13.85
CA VAL A 180 -4.47 1.02 -13.15
C VAL A 180 -5.81 1.23 -13.87
N ALA A 181 -5.80 1.26 -15.20
CA ALA A 181 -7.03 1.37 -15.99
C ALA A 181 -7.97 0.19 -15.75
N ALA A 182 -7.44 -1.05 -15.71
CA ALA A 182 -8.22 -2.26 -15.42
C ALA A 182 -8.82 -2.22 -14.00
N LEU A 183 -8.04 -1.79 -13.01
CA LEU A 183 -8.52 -1.63 -11.63
C LEU A 183 -9.57 -0.52 -11.52
N ALA A 184 -9.39 0.58 -12.23
CA ALA A 184 -10.35 1.69 -12.27
C ALA A 184 -11.66 1.28 -12.94
N LEU A 185 -11.62 0.43 -13.97
CA LEU A 185 -12.83 -0.12 -14.59
C LEU A 185 -13.67 -0.93 -13.59
N ILE A 186 -13.02 -1.69 -12.69
CA ILE A 186 -13.70 -2.48 -11.65
C ILE A 186 -14.25 -1.57 -10.54
N ALA A 187 -13.41 -0.65 -10.04
CA ALA A 187 -13.73 0.21 -8.92
C ALA A 187 -14.65 1.39 -9.27
N ALA A 188 -14.68 1.80 -10.55
CA ALA A 188 -15.40 2.97 -11.06
C ALA A 188 -15.27 4.16 -10.08
N PRO A 189 -14.05 4.72 -9.88
CA PRO A 189 -13.81 5.77 -8.91
C PRO A 189 -14.46 7.08 -9.34
N ASP A 190 -15.04 7.78 -8.37
CA ASP A 190 -15.58 9.13 -8.56
C ASP A 190 -14.47 10.18 -8.41
N TRP A 191 -13.50 9.90 -7.51
CA TRP A 191 -12.38 10.75 -7.19
C TRP A 191 -11.08 9.96 -7.24
N GLY A 192 -10.00 10.62 -7.66
CA GLY A 192 -8.67 10.01 -7.77
C GLY A 192 -7.61 10.84 -7.09
N VAL A 193 -6.71 10.21 -6.35
CA VAL A 193 -5.54 10.83 -5.72
C VAL A 193 -4.29 10.25 -6.34
N VAL A 194 -3.38 11.10 -6.83
CA VAL A 194 -2.07 10.67 -7.30
C VAL A 194 -0.98 11.30 -6.45
N THR A 195 -0.21 10.46 -5.74
CA THR A 195 0.78 10.93 -4.76
C THR A 195 2.07 11.41 -5.41
N ASN A 196 2.69 10.59 -6.26
CA ASN A 196 3.96 10.90 -6.93
C ASN A 196 4.27 9.92 -8.06
N VAL A 197 5.24 10.30 -8.90
CA VAL A 197 5.86 9.47 -9.93
C VAL A 197 7.35 9.32 -9.62
N GLY A 198 7.75 8.21 -9.05
CA GLY A 198 9.13 7.82 -8.78
C GLY A 198 9.63 6.74 -9.73
N THR A 199 10.69 6.04 -9.32
CA THR A 199 11.35 4.99 -10.10
C THR A 199 10.95 3.56 -9.70
N ALA A 200 9.97 3.39 -8.80
CA ALA A 200 9.47 2.06 -8.44
C ALA A 200 8.95 1.31 -9.68
N HIS A 201 9.36 0.04 -9.83
CA HIS A 201 9.00 -0.86 -10.95
C HIS A 201 9.53 -0.40 -12.32
N ILE A 202 10.57 0.45 -12.37
CA ILE A 202 11.05 1.09 -13.61
C ILE A 202 11.52 0.07 -14.66
N GLU A 203 11.95 -1.13 -14.26
CA GLU A 203 12.35 -2.21 -15.17
C GLU A 203 11.23 -2.64 -16.12
N ASN A 204 9.96 -2.46 -15.72
CA ASN A 204 8.79 -2.84 -16.51
C ASN A 204 8.36 -1.77 -17.53
N PHE A 205 9.08 -0.63 -17.58
CA PHE A 205 8.71 0.52 -18.39
C PHE A 205 9.82 0.92 -19.37
N ALA A 206 9.65 0.58 -20.64
CA ALA A 206 10.65 0.89 -21.67
C ALA A 206 10.97 2.41 -21.79
N ASN A 207 10.02 3.28 -21.43
CA ASN A 207 10.20 4.74 -21.41
C ASN A 207 10.58 5.26 -20.01
N GLY A 208 11.07 4.40 -19.11
CA GLY A 208 11.47 4.78 -17.76
C GLY A 208 10.36 5.48 -16.97
N GLN A 209 10.72 6.51 -16.22
CA GLN A 209 9.79 7.26 -15.37
C GLN A 209 8.61 7.90 -16.13
N ALA A 210 8.79 8.31 -17.40
CA ALA A 210 7.70 8.80 -18.23
C ALA A 210 6.66 7.70 -18.56
N GLY A 211 7.08 6.44 -18.64
CA GLY A 211 6.20 5.28 -18.76
C GLY A 211 5.37 5.08 -17.48
N ILE A 212 6.03 5.17 -16.31
CA ILE A 212 5.38 5.11 -15.00
C ILE A 212 4.35 6.24 -14.86
N ALA A 213 4.70 7.46 -15.29
CA ALA A 213 3.80 8.62 -15.25
C ALA A 213 2.52 8.35 -16.06
N ARG A 214 2.65 7.82 -17.29
CA ARG A 214 1.50 7.45 -18.13
C ARG A 214 0.62 6.38 -17.49
N ALA A 215 1.21 5.35 -16.89
CA ALA A 215 0.45 4.31 -16.21
C ALA A 215 -0.30 4.84 -14.99
N LYS A 216 0.24 5.83 -14.25
CA LYS A 216 -0.47 6.45 -13.12
C LYS A 216 -1.54 7.44 -13.58
N PHE A 217 -1.32 8.11 -14.71
CA PHE A 217 -2.33 8.96 -15.33
C PHE A 217 -3.60 8.19 -15.73
N GLU A 218 -3.52 6.88 -15.95
CA GLU A 218 -4.69 6.02 -16.22
C GLU A 218 -5.78 6.17 -15.15
N LEU A 219 -5.44 6.44 -13.88
CA LEU A 219 -6.43 6.73 -12.85
C LEU A 219 -7.19 8.02 -13.16
N VAL A 220 -6.49 9.09 -13.51
CA VAL A 220 -7.11 10.39 -13.82
C VAL A 220 -7.96 10.29 -15.08
N ALA A 221 -7.46 9.59 -16.11
CA ALA A 221 -8.18 9.37 -17.35
C ALA A 221 -9.47 8.52 -17.17
N ALA A 222 -9.52 7.68 -16.13
CA ALA A 222 -10.69 6.84 -15.85
C ALA A 222 -11.76 7.56 -15.02
N LEU A 223 -11.50 8.75 -14.47
CA LEU A 223 -12.47 9.50 -13.70
C LEU A 223 -13.59 10.06 -14.59
N PRO A 224 -14.83 10.13 -14.09
CA PRO A 224 -15.91 10.76 -14.83
C PRO A 224 -15.69 12.27 -14.97
N ALA A 225 -16.32 12.90 -15.97
CA ALA A 225 -16.19 14.32 -16.25
C ALA A 225 -16.63 15.24 -15.09
N ASN A 226 -17.44 14.75 -14.18
CA ASN A 226 -17.84 15.43 -12.94
C ASN A 226 -17.03 14.95 -11.71
N GLY A 227 -15.98 14.17 -11.94
CA GLY A 227 -15.07 13.68 -10.90
C GLY A 227 -14.06 14.71 -10.44
N ILE A 228 -13.27 14.33 -9.42
CA ILE A 228 -12.20 15.19 -8.89
C ILE A 228 -10.87 14.43 -8.92
N ALA A 229 -9.85 15.06 -9.50
CA ALA A 229 -8.46 14.61 -9.44
C ALA A 229 -7.70 15.42 -8.39
N PHE A 230 -7.20 14.76 -7.34
CA PHE A 230 -6.33 15.34 -6.33
C PHE A 230 -4.88 15.02 -6.69
N LEU A 231 -4.10 16.05 -6.99
CA LEU A 231 -2.78 15.94 -7.61
C LEU A 231 -1.71 16.62 -6.76
N ASN A 232 -0.58 15.94 -6.55
CA ASN A 232 0.55 16.53 -5.83
C ASN A 232 1.20 17.64 -6.66
N CYS A 233 1.13 18.89 -6.16
CA CYS A 233 1.68 20.08 -6.81
C CYS A 233 3.20 20.03 -6.97
N ALA A 234 3.91 19.42 -6.03
CA ALA A 234 5.38 19.38 -6.05
C ALA A 234 5.96 18.30 -6.98
N ASP A 235 5.18 17.33 -7.43
CA ASP A 235 5.66 16.29 -8.33
C ASP A 235 5.63 16.78 -9.79
N PRO A 236 6.76 16.74 -10.51
CA PRO A 236 6.86 17.33 -11.85
C PRO A 236 5.99 16.65 -12.92
N TYR A 237 5.64 15.37 -12.73
CA TYR A 237 4.71 14.65 -13.61
C TYR A 237 3.27 14.83 -13.16
N VAL A 238 2.98 14.58 -11.88
CA VAL A 238 1.62 14.63 -11.34
C VAL A 238 0.98 16.01 -11.49
N SER A 239 1.75 17.08 -11.29
CA SER A 239 1.28 18.45 -11.47
C SER A 239 0.79 18.77 -12.90
N GLN A 240 1.18 17.96 -13.89
CA GLN A 240 0.74 18.11 -15.28
C GLN A 240 -0.53 17.31 -15.61
N PHE A 241 -0.91 16.33 -14.81
CA PHE A 241 -2.03 15.42 -15.09
C PHE A 241 -3.39 16.12 -15.17
N GLY A 242 -3.51 17.28 -14.55
CA GLY A 242 -4.74 18.08 -14.63
C GLY A 242 -5.00 18.75 -15.97
N ARG A 243 -4.00 18.86 -16.88
CA ARG A 243 -4.14 19.56 -18.16
C ARG A 243 -5.14 18.92 -19.11
N ASP A 244 -5.17 17.58 -19.09
CA ASP A 244 -5.98 16.77 -20.01
C ASP A 244 -7.21 16.16 -19.32
N PHE A 245 -7.52 16.59 -18.08
CA PHE A 245 -8.68 16.13 -17.34
C PHE A 245 -9.83 17.13 -17.45
N ALA A 246 -11.00 16.65 -17.88
CA ALA A 246 -12.18 17.49 -18.07
C ALA A 246 -12.94 17.82 -16.78
N GLY A 247 -12.65 17.11 -15.69
CA GLY A 247 -13.28 17.31 -14.39
C GLY A 247 -12.59 18.37 -13.52
N HIS A 248 -12.88 18.34 -12.23
CA HIS A 248 -12.29 19.28 -11.27
C HIS A 248 -10.90 18.80 -10.82
N VAL A 249 -9.92 19.72 -10.78
CA VAL A 249 -8.55 19.42 -10.32
C VAL A 249 -8.30 20.19 -9.03
N VAL A 250 -7.77 19.48 -8.04
CA VAL A 250 -7.33 20.01 -6.75
C VAL A 250 -5.87 19.67 -6.57
N TYR A 251 -5.03 20.67 -6.37
CA TYR A 251 -3.62 20.46 -6.07
C TYR A 251 -3.37 20.51 -4.57
N PHE A 252 -2.51 19.64 -4.05
CA PHE A 252 -2.15 19.59 -2.64
C PHE A 252 -0.64 19.49 -2.43
N GLY A 253 -0.17 19.77 -1.21
CA GLY A 253 1.20 19.56 -0.77
C GLY A 253 2.06 20.80 -0.83
N TYR A 254 3.29 20.69 -1.33
CA TYR A 254 4.21 21.81 -1.49
C TYR A 254 4.02 22.51 -2.83
N GLY A 255 4.30 23.81 -2.87
CA GLY A 255 4.36 24.60 -4.09
C GLY A 255 3.22 25.58 -4.26
N PRO A 256 3.34 26.50 -5.25
CA PRO A 256 2.43 27.63 -5.40
C PRO A 256 1.03 27.24 -5.91
N CYS A 257 0.88 26.06 -6.51
CA CYS A 257 -0.42 25.58 -6.98
C CYS A 257 -1.22 24.84 -5.89
N ALA A 258 -0.61 24.54 -4.73
CA ALA A 258 -1.24 23.71 -3.71
C ALA A 258 -2.28 24.47 -2.88
N ASP A 259 -3.46 23.85 -2.72
CA ASP A 259 -4.47 24.19 -1.72
C ASP A 259 -5.24 22.89 -1.36
N PRO A 260 -5.01 22.31 -0.17
CA PRO A 260 -4.19 22.82 0.93
C PRO A 260 -2.67 22.74 0.66
N ALA A 261 -1.94 23.75 1.12
CA ALA A 261 -0.51 23.92 0.95
C ALA A 261 0.25 23.67 2.26
N ILE A 262 1.43 23.04 2.17
CA ILE A 262 2.40 22.97 3.26
C ILE A 262 3.24 24.25 3.22
N LEU A 263 3.26 24.99 4.35
CA LEU A 263 4.06 26.21 4.52
C LEU A 263 5.46 25.87 5.04
N SER A 264 5.52 25.01 6.04
CA SER A 264 6.77 24.51 6.61
C SER A 264 6.54 23.22 7.39
N THR A 265 7.60 22.47 7.58
CA THR A 265 7.64 21.30 8.46
C THR A 265 8.82 21.36 9.38
N SER A 266 8.70 20.78 10.58
CA SER A 266 9.81 20.50 11.48
C SER A 266 9.56 19.16 12.17
N GLU A 267 10.60 18.36 12.34
CA GLU A 267 10.50 17.02 12.96
C GLU A 267 11.24 17.02 14.30
N ASP A 268 10.61 16.44 15.32
CA ASP A 268 11.18 16.20 16.63
C ASP A 268 10.99 14.74 17.08
N LEU A 269 11.10 14.44 18.37
CA LEU A 269 10.94 13.09 18.91
C LEU A 269 9.50 12.60 18.87
N ASP A 270 8.52 13.51 18.93
CA ASP A 270 7.09 13.19 19.01
C ASP A 270 6.45 13.03 17.63
N GLY A 271 7.07 13.61 16.58
CA GLY A 271 6.58 13.51 15.21
C GLY A 271 6.95 14.67 14.31
N LEU A 272 6.12 14.86 13.30
CA LEU A 272 6.28 15.89 12.28
C LEU A 272 5.28 17.03 12.52
N HIS A 273 5.77 18.20 12.89
CA HIS A 273 4.98 19.44 12.93
C HIS A 273 4.74 19.92 11.50
N VAL A 274 3.50 20.14 11.14
CA VAL A 274 3.09 20.61 9.81
C VAL A 274 2.38 21.96 9.96
N ASN A 275 2.97 23.03 9.43
CA ASN A 275 2.30 24.30 9.24
C ASN A 275 1.68 24.31 7.84
N TYR A 276 0.39 24.62 7.76
CA TYR A 276 -0.36 24.55 6.51
C TYR A 276 -1.22 25.79 6.26
N ARG A 277 -1.63 25.95 5.00
CA ARG A 277 -2.69 26.88 4.59
C ARG A 277 -3.75 26.08 3.81
N ALA A 278 -5.02 26.30 4.14
CA ALA A 278 -6.16 25.76 3.41
C ALA A 278 -7.13 26.91 3.12
N GLY A 279 -7.25 27.30 1.86
CA GLY A 279 -7.92 28.54 1.46
C GLY A 279 -7.31 29.77 2.16
N ASN A 280 -8.11 30.47 2.95
CA ASN A 280 -7.67 31.63 3.74
C ASN A 280 -7.26 31.28 5.19
N HIS A 281 -7.32 30.01 5.58
CA HIS A 281 -6.95 29.57 6.92
C HIS A 281 -5.51 29.08 6.95
N GLU A 282 -4.73 29.57 7.93
CA GLU A 282 -3.43 29.01 8.30
C GLU A 282 -3.54 28.33 9.66
N GLY A 283 -2.85 27.20 9.80
CA GLY A 283 -2.87 26.41 11.01
C GLY A 283 -1.67 25.48 11.10
N SER A 284 -1.63 24.74 12.20
CA SER A 284 -0.61 23.71 12.40
C SER A 284 -1.20 22.50 13.08
N PHE A 285 -0.58 21.33 12.85
CA PHE A 285 -0.88 20.10 13.57
C PHE A 285 0.37 19.22 13.67
N MET A 286 0.34 18.33 14.67
CA MET A 286 1.33 17.27 14.82
C MET A 286 0.87 16.02 14.07
N LEU A 287 1.77 15.45 13.28
CA LEU A 287 1.58 14.19 12.60
C LEU A 287 2.54 13.15 13.22
N HIS A 288 2.00 12.10 13.86
CA HIS A 288 2.80 11.05 14.50
C HIS A 288 3.36 10.04 13.49
N LEU A 289 3.93 10.56 12.41
CA LEU A 289 4.58 9.83 11.33
C LEU A 289 5.94 10.45 11.07
N LEU A 290 6.92 9.62 10.70
CA LEU A 290 8.28 10.07 10.39
C LEU A 290 8.42 10.50 8.94
N GLY A 291 9.19 11.56 8.72
CA GLY A 291 9.62 12.01 7.41
C GLY A 291 8.67 13.01 6.75
N GLU A 292 9.27 14.04 6.22
CA GLU A 292 8.62 15.19 5.58
C GLU A 292 7.62 14.81 4.46
N HIS A 293 7.90 13.69 3.75
CA HIS A 293 7.01 13.19 2.70
C HIS A 293 5.61 12.83 3.23
N ASN A 294 5.46 12.55 4.53
CA ASN A 294 4.17 12.25 5.14
C ASN A 294 3.31 13.50 5.34
N ALA A 295 3.90 14.70 5.37
CA ALA A 295 3.12 15.93 5.31
C ALA A 295 2.32 16.03 4.00
N ALA A 296 2.92 15.71 2.84
CA ALA A 296 2.19 15.70 1.58
C ALA A 296 1.09 14.62 1.54
N ASN A 297 1.33 13.43 2.12
CA ASN A 297 0.31 12.39 2.25
C ASN A 297 -0.87 12.85 3.13
N ALA A 298 -0.60 13.57 4.23
CA ALA A 298 -1.62 14.16 5.09
C ALA A 298 -2.40 15.28 4.37
N MET A 299 -1.72 16.14 3.58
CA MET A 299 -2.39 17.19 2.80
C MET A 299 -3.32 16.61 1.73
N ALA A 300 -2.99 15.46 1.14
CA ALA A 300 -3.92 14.74 0.27
C ALA A 300 -5.20 14.33 1.02
N GLY A 301 -5.04 13.83 2.26
CA GLY A 301 -6.17 13.50 3.15
C GLY A 301 -7.04 14.71 3.45
N LEU A 302 -6.40 15.83 3.80
CA LEU A 302 -7.08 17.10 4.08
C LEU A 302 -7.84 17.61 2.84
N ALA A 303 -7.20 17.62 1.67
CA ALA A 303 -7.82 18.04 0.41
C ALA A 303 -9.09 17.24 0.09
N VAL A 304 -9.03 15.91 0.19
CA VAL A 304 -10.17 15.02 -0.06
C VAL A 304 -11.29 15.27 0.95
N ALA A 305 -10.96 15.41 2.25
CA ALA A 305 -11.92 15.60 3.32
C ALA A 305 -12.68 16.95 3.19
N LEU A 306 -11.97 18.03 2.90
CA LEU A 306 -12.57 19.34 2.69
C LEU A 306 -13.56 19.35 1.51
N HIS A 307 -13.20 18.70 0.40
CA HIS A 307 -14.08 18.56 -0.77
C HIS A 307 -15.26 17.60 -0.52
N ALA A 308 -15.15 16.69 0.46
CA ALA A 308 -16.27 15.89 0.94
C ALA A 308 -17.18 16.67 1.92
N GLY A 309 -16.81 17.89 2.31
CA GLY A 309 -17.54 18.71 3.27
C GLY A 309 -17.31 18.32 4.72
N VAL A 310 -16.13 17.77 5.04
CA VAL A 310 -15.66 17.63 6.42
C VAL A 310 -15.16 19.00 6.88
N GLU A 311 -15.51 19.40 8.09
CA GLU A 311 -15.01 20.64 8.68
C GLU A 311 -13.49 20.60 8.87
N LEU A 312 -12.81 21.73 8.64
CA LEU A 312 -11.35 21.83 8.66
C LEU A 312 -10.75 21.32 9.97
N ASP A 313 -11.25 21.81 11.11
CA ASP A 313 -10.71 21.44 12.43
C ASP A 313 -10.91 19.95 12.73
N ALA A 314 -12.04 19.36 12.30
CA ALA A 314 -12.32 17.94 12.48
C ALA A 314 -11.39 17.07 11.61
N ALA A 315 -11.14 17.47 10.36
CA ALA A 315 -10.22 16.79 9.47
C ALA A 315 -8.78 16.85 10.00
N VAL A 316 -8.33 18.02 10.45
CA VAL A 316 -6.99 18.22 11.03
C VAL A 316 -6.82 17.42 12.32
N ALA A 317 -7.80 17.44 13.21
CA ALA A 317 -7.76 16.63 14.44
C ALA A 317 -7.65 15.13 14.12
N ALA A 318 -8.40 14.64 13.13
CA ALA A 318 -8.33 13.25 12.71
C ALA A 318 -6.95 12.89 12.11
N LEU A 319 -6.33 13.77 11.32
CA LEU A 319 -4.98 13.57 10.81
C LEU A 319 -3.94 13.48 11.93
N GLY A 320 -4.11 14.26 13.01
CA GLY A 320 -3.26 14.20 14.20
C GLY A 320 -3.32 12.85 14.95
N THR A 321 -4.32 12.02 14.70
CA THR A 321 -4.41 10.67 15.31
C THR A 321 -3.68 9.59 14.50
N LEU A 322 -3.15 9.92 13.33
CA LEU A 322 -2.46 8.95 12.49
C LEU A 322 -1.16 8.47 13.14
N THR A 323 -1.01 7.17 13.19
CA THR A 323 0.21 6.49 13.66
C THR A 323 0.83 5.67 12.54
N ALA A 324 2.12 5.38 12.68
CA ALA A 324 2.83 4.54 11.75
C ALA A 324 2.17 3.14 11.62
N GLY A 325 1.95 2.71 10.40
CA GLY A 325 1.54 1.33 10.13
C GLY A 325 2.69 0.35 10.38
N ASP A 326 2.37 -0.94 10.45
CA ASP A 326 3.37 -2.01 10.60
C ASP A 326 4.52 -1.85 9.59
N LYS A 327 5.75 -1.77 10.09
CA LYS A 327 7.00 -1.66 9.31
C LYS A 327 7.06 -0.43 8.37
N ARG A 328 6.36 0.67 8.70
CA ARG A 328 6.29 1.92 7.90
C ARG A 328 6.65 3.15 8.73
N GLY A 329 7.90 3.22 9.17
CA GLY A 329 8.37 4.27 10.07
C GLY A 329 8.01 4.01 11.54
N GLU A 330 7.80 2.76 11.92
CA GLU A 330 7.56 2.34 13.31
C GLU A 330 8.82 2.60 14.16
N ILE A 331 8.64 3.20 15.33
CA ILE A 331 9.73 3.48 16.26
C ILE A 331 9.76 2.38 17.33
N LEU A 332 10.90 1.69 17.44
CA LEU A 332 11.14 0.67 18.44
C LEU A 332 12.32 1.08 19.32
N SER A 333 12.25 0.78 20.62
CA SER A 333 13.40 0.90 21.54
C SER A 333 13.96 -0.49 21.82
N ILE A 334 15.23 -0.71 21.50
CA ILE A 334 15.93 -1.98 21.73
C ILE A 334 17.28 -1.68 22.39
N HIS A 335 17.50 -2.15 23.62
CA HIS A 335 18.73 -1.97 24.38
C HIS A 335 19.26 -0.52 24.45
N GLY A 336 18.33 0.44 24.61
CA GLY A 336 18.67 1.85 24.70
C GLY A 336 18.97 2.53 23.36
N ALA A 337 18.86 1.79 22.24
CA ALA A 337 18.91 2.34 20.91
C ALA A 337 17.49 2.55 20.34
N THR A 338 17.36 3.53 19.43
CA THR A 338 16.14 3.81 18.69
C THR A 338 16.21 3.16 17.31
N ILE A 339 15.25 2.31 16.99
CA ILE A 339 15.14 1.65 15.67
C ILE A 339 13.97 2.25 14.90
N LEU A 340 14.24 2.83 13.75
CA LEU A 340 13.23 3.28 12.78
C LEU A 340 12.97 2.12 11.81
N ASN A 341 11.91 1.35 12.09
CA ASN A 341 11.52 0.20 11.29
C ASN A 341 10.66 0.63 10.10
N ASP A 342 11.28 0.74 8.92
CA ASP A 342 10.62 1.09 7.66
C ASP A 342 10.88 0.01 6.59
N CYS A 343 10.90 -1.26 7.00
CA CYS A 343 11.29 -2.40 6.18
C CYS A 343 10.15 -3.02 5.36
N TYR A 344 8.97 -2.39 5.30
CA TYR A 344 7.87 -2.92 4.50
C TYR A 344 8.19 -2.96 3.00
N ASN A 345 8.74 -1.86 2.45
CA ASN A 345 9.19 -1.77 1.07
C ASN A 345 10.17 -0.59 0.91
N SER A 346 10.95 -0.57 -0.17
CA SER A 346 11.90 0.50 -0.49
C SER A 346 11.92 0.80 -1.98
N ASN A 347 12.13 2.09 -2.29
CA ASN A 347 12.56 2.59 -3.59
C ASN A 347 13.50 3.78 -3.36
N PRO A 348 14.22 4.27 -4.38
CA PRO A 348 15.24 5.31 -4.22
C PRO A 348 14.71 6.59 -3.58
N GLU A 349 13.55 7.07 -3.97
CA GLU A 349 12.95 8.30 -3.46
C GLU A 349 12.56 8.16 -1.97
N ALA A 350 11.92 7.04 -1.61
CA ALA A 350 11.53 6.75 -0.24
C ALA A 350 12.75 6.54 0.67
N LEU A 351 13.79 5.86 0.19
CA LEU A 351 15.02 5.66 0.95
C LEU A 351 15.75 6.99 1.20
N ARG A 352 15.90 7.83 0.17
CA ARG A 352 16.52 9.16 0.31
C ARG A 352 15.73 10.06 1.27
N SER A 353 14.42 9.99 1.26
CA SER A 353 13.60 10.73 2.22
C SER A 353 13.86 10.26 3.66
N MET A 354 13.90 8.96 3.90
CA MET A 354 14.17 8.42 5.24
C MET A 354 15.64 8.62 5.68
N ILE A 355 16.59 8.69 4.76
CA ILE A 355 17.98 9.11 5.06
C ILE A 355 17.99 10.53 5.64
N ARG A 356 17.27 11.47 5.04
CA ARG A 356 17.14 12.84 5.58
C ARG A 356 16.52 12.84 6.96
N THR A 357 15.44 12.09 7.16
CA THR A 357 14.80 11.91 8.47
C THR A 357 15.80 11.39 9.51
N LEU A 358 16.58 10.35 9.18
CA LEU A 358 17.60 9.81 10.07
C LEU A 358 18.68 10.86 10.41
N ALA A 359 19.10 11.65 9.42
CA ALA A 359 20.15 12.65 9.57
C ALA A 359 19.74 13.82 10.50
N THR A 360 18.47 14.23 10.43
CA THR A 360 17.94 15.37 11.20
C THR A 360 17.45 14.97 12.59
N ARG A 361 17.18 13.68 12.83
CA ARG A 361 16.65 13.21 14.10
C ARG A 361 17.65 13.40 15.24
N PRO A 362 17.22 13.92 16.41
CA PRO A 362 18.05 13.97 17.60
C PRO A 362 18.55 12.58 18.00
N THR A 363 19.85 12.44 18.27
CA THR A 363 20.46 11.19 18.74
C THR A 363 21.64 11.49 19.67
N ASN A 364 21.85 10.63 20.65
CA ASN A 364 23.00 10.69 21.55
C ASN A 364 24.14 9.75 21.11
N GLY A 365 23.92 8.93 20.09
CA GLY A 365 24.86 7.97 19.54
C GLY A 365 25.02 8.13 18.02
N ARG A 366 25.26 7.01 17.35
CA ARG A 366 25.48 6.96 15.91
C ARG A 366 24.17 6.95 15.13
N ARG A 367 24.19 7.54 13.93
CA ARG A 367 23.15 7.39 12.90
C ARG A 367 23.54 6.28 11.95
N ILE A 368 22.81 5.16 12.01
CA ILE A 368 23.12 3.93 11.28
C ILE A 368 22.01 3.66 10.26
N LEU A 369 22.39 3.50 9.00
CA LEU A 369 21.48 3.03 7.96
C LEU A 369 21.73 1.55 7.68
N VAL A 370 20.70 0.72 7.83
CA VAL A 370 20.65 -0.67 7.34
C VAL A 370 19.73 -0.70 6.12
N ALA A 371 20.36 -0.65 4.95
CA ALA A 371 19.67 -0.58 3.67
C ALA A 371 19.67 -1.94 2.96
N GLY A 372 18.50 -2.53 2.79
CA GLY A 372 18.32 -3.69 1.94
C GLY A 372 18.24 -3.33 0.46
N GLU A 373 18.50 -4.32 -0.39
CA GLU A 373 18.36 -4.18 -1.83
C GLU A 373 16.99 -3.59 -2.22
N MET A 374 17.00 -2.67 -3.17
CA MET A 374 15.80 -2.16 -3.84
C MET A 374 15.59 -2.96 -5.13
N LEU A 375 14.52 -3.74 -5.17
CA LEU A 375 14.18 -4.62 -6.27
C LEU A 375 13.43 -3.87 -7.40
N GLU A 376 13.33 -4.50 -8.57
CA GLU A 376 12.57 -4.03 -9.74
C GLU A 376 13.08 -2.70 -10.33
N LEU A 377 14.39 -2.46 -10.20
CA LEU A 377 15.08 -1.32 -10.78
C LEU A 377 15.81 -1.64 -12.11
N GLY A 378 15.82 -2.92 -12.52
CA GLY A 378 16.44 -3.38 -13.76
C GLY A 378 17.89 -2.95 -13.91
N THR A 379 18.28 -2.54 -15.09
CA THR A 379 19.65 -2.09 -15.41
C THR A 379 20.08 -0.81 -14.67
N GLN A 380 19.17 -0.08 -14.07
CA GLN A 380 19.47 1.12 -13.28
C GLN A 380 19.75 0.80 -11.79
N GLY A 381 19.62 -0.47 -11.39
CA GLY A 381 19.71 -0.89 -9.99
C GLY A 381 21.01 -0.45 -9.32
N GLU A 382 22.16 -0.69 -9.93
CA GLU A 382 23.48 -0.30 -9.40
C GLU A 382 23.58 1.20 -9.15
N GLU A 383 23.27 2.02 -10.17
CA GLU A 383 23.38 3.47 -10.07
C GLU A 383 22.38 4.07 -9.07
N LEU A 384 21.15 3.59 -9.04
CA LEU A 384 20.12 4.07 -8.12
C LEU A 384 20.47 3.73 -6.65
N HIS A 385 21.12 2.58 -6.40
CA HIS A 385 21.68 2.27 -5.09
C HIS A 385 22.87 3.18 -4.75
N ALA A 386 23.78 3.40 -5.69
CA ALA A 386 24.92 4.31 -5.49
C ALA A 386 24.46 5.75 -5.20
N VAL A 387 23.42 6.25 -5.87
CA VAL A 387 22.79 7.56 -5.57
C VAL A 387 22.34 7.63 -4.11
N CYS A 388 21.72 6.58 -3.59
CA CYS A 388 21.30 6.54 -2.18
C CYS A 388 22.49 6.49 -1.22
N GLY A 389 23.58 5.80 -1.61
CA GLY A 389 24.83 5.79 -0.84
C GLY A 389 25.49 7.16 -0.75
N ARG A 390 25.56 7.89 -1.88
CA ARG A 390 26.04 9.29 -1.89
C ARG A 390 25.16 10.19 -1.00
N ALA A 391 23.83 10.03 -1.08
CA ALA A 391 22.90 10.78 -0.23
C ALA A 391 23.12 10.49 1.27
N ALA A 392 23.47 9.25 1.64
CA ALA A 392 23.81 8.91 3.03
C ALA A 392 25.10 9.58 3.48
N ALA A 393 26.09 9.68 2.61
CA ALA A 393 27.35 10.40 2.89
C ALA A 393 27.13 11.92 3.00
N GLU A 394 26.41 12.52 2.06
CA GLU A 394 26.05 13.95 2.09
C GLU A 394 25.24 14.32 3.35
N ALA A 395 24.40 13.39 3.83
CA ALA A 395 23.62 13.55 5.05
C ALA A 395 24.45 13.38 6.34
N GLY A 396 25.72 12.99 6.25
CA GLY A 396 26.62 12.84 7.38
C GLY A 396 26.25 11.68 8.31
N LEU A 397 25.79 10.56 7.76
CA LEU A 397 25.53 9.36 8.56
C LEU A 397 26.86 8.76 9.08
N ASP A 398 26.82 8.12 10.25
CA ASP A 398 28.00 7.54 10.88
C ASP A 398 28.35 6.17 10.29
N LEU A 399 27.33 5.40 9.87
CA LEU A 399 27.52 4.04 9.39
C LEU A 399 26.44 3.62 8.40
N VAL A 400 26.85 2.94 7.33
CA VAL A 400 25.95 2.34 6.34
C VAL A 400 26.18 0.84 6.23
N VAL A 401 25.13 0.06 6.35
CA VAL A 401 25.10 -1.40 6.19
C VAL A 401 24.25 -1.74 4.97
N GLY A 402 24.89 -2.10 3.86
CA GLY A 402 24.20 -2.63 2.68
C GLY A 402 23.84 -4.11 2.89
N VAL A 403 22.63 -4.51 2.54
CA VAL A 403 22.15 -5.88 2.76
C VAL A 403 21.61 -6.46 1.46
N ARG A 404 22.29 -7.48 0.95
CA ARG A 404 21.95 -8.25 -0.25
C ARG A 404 22.08 -7.47 -1.56
N GLY A 405 22.47 -8.16 -2.63
CA GLY A 405 22.42 -7.71 -4.02
C GLY A 405 23.01 -6.31 -4.24
N ASN A 406 22.33 -5.50 -4.99
CA ASN A 406 22.76 -4.14 -5.37
C ASN A 406 22.95 -3.16 -4.18
N ALA A 407 22.54 -3.52 -2.96
CA ALA A 407 22.87 -2.73 -1.78
C ALA A 407 24.38 -2.66 -1.50
N GLU A 408 25.21 -3.50 -2.15
CA GLU A 408 26.66 -3.38 -2.16
C GLU A 408 27.12 -2.07 -2.78
N HIS A 409 26.49 -1.65 -3.89
CA HIS A 409 26.82 -0.38 -4.56
C HIS A 409 26.45 0.84 -3.69
N LEU A 410 25.37 0.72 -2.89
CA LEU A 410 25.01 1.75 -1.90
C LEU A 410 26.09 1.87 -0.82
N ALA A 411 26.51 0.74 -0.23
CA ALA A 411 27.54 0.74 0.80
C ALA A 411 28.89 1.24 0.25
N SER A 412 29.27 0.84 -0.96
CA SER A 412 30.49 1.27 -1.64
C SER A 412 30.48 2.76 -1.94
N ALA A 413 29.37 3.32 -2.41
CA ALA A 413 29.23 4.75 -2.68
C ALA A 413 29.25 5.59 -1.39
N ALA A 414 28.65 5.12 -0.31
CA ALA A 414 28.74 5.77 1.01
C ALA A 414 30.17 5.76 1.54
N CYS A 415 30.89 4.64 1.39
CA CYS A 415 32.30 4.51 1.74
C CYS A 415 33.18 5.49 0.97
N ALA A 416 32.97 5.60 -0.35
CA ALA A 416 33.68 6.57 -1.19
C ALA A 416 33.43 8.03 -0.76
N GLY A 417 32.25 8.32 -0.18
CA GLY A 417 31.88 9.59 0.41
C GLY A 417 32.38 9.80 1.86
N GLY A 418 33.18 8.86 2.40
CA GLY A 418 33.84 8.99 3.72
C GLY A 418 33.03 8.40 4.89
N VAL A 419 31.88 7.74 4.64
CA VAL A 419 31.08 7.08 5.67
C VAL A 419 31.59 5.66 5.91
N ALA A 420 31.73 5.25 7.18
CA ALA A 420 32.01 3.86 7.51
C ALA A 420 30.92 2.95 6.92
N SER A 421 31.32 1.91 6.18
CA SER A 421 30.33 1.10 5.45
C SER A 421 30.72 -0.37 5.42
N LEU A 422 29.73 -1.24 5.37
CA LEU A 422 29.93 -2.68 5.15
C LEU A 422 28.77 -3.26 4.34
N PHE A 423 29.02 -4.42 3.74
CA PHE A 423 28.00 -5.19 3.03
C PHE A 423 27.79 -6.55 3.69
N LEU A 424 26.52 -6.96 3.80
CA LEU A 424 26.10 -8.23 4.39
C LEU A 424 25.22 -9.02 3.43
N PRO A 425 25.32 -10.37 3.40
CA PRO A 425 24.68 -11.17 2.38
C PRO A 425 23.15 -11.32 2.55
N GLY A 426 22.60 -10.99 3.71
CA GLY A 426 21.16 -11.12 3.98
C GLY A 426 20.73 -10.58 5.32
N ALA A 427 19.42 -10.60 5.55
CA ALA A 427 18.76 -10.00 6.71
C ALA A 427 19.21 -10.61 8.04
N GLU A 428 19.38 -11.93 8.12
CA GLU A 428 19.83 -12.60 9.34
C GLU A 428 21.27 -12.22 9.71
N ALA A 429 22.15 -12.03 8.71
CA ALA A 429 23.51 -11.54 8.94
C ALA A 429 23.49 -10.09 9.46
N ALA A 430 22.58 -9.27 8.95
CA ALA A 430 22.38 -7.90 9.44
C ALA A 430 21.86 -7.91 10.90
N GLY A 431 20.94 -8.78 11.25
CA GLY A 431 20.45 -8.94 12.62
C GLY A 431 21.55 -9.35 13.61
N ARG A 432 22.35 -10.36 13.26
CA ARG A 432 23.50 -10.78 14.07
C ARG A 432 24.56 -9.69 14.19
N TRP A 433 24.79 -8.94 13.13
CA TRP A 433 25.71 -7.81 13.17
C TRP A 433 25.21 -6.72 14.11
N LEU A 434 23.92 -6.36 14.02
CA LEU A 434 23.28 -5.39 14.90
C LEU A 434 23.39 -5.84 16.37
N ALA A 435 23.10 -7.10 16.68
CA ALA A 435 23.17 -7.64 18.04
C ALA A 435 24.56 -7.49 18.69
N ARG A 436 25.61 -7.53 17.90
CA ARG A 436 27.02 -7.38 18.37
C ARG A 436 27.53 -5.97 18.42
N ASN A 437 26.94 -5.05 17.63
CA ASN A 437 27.50 -3.74 17.38
C ASN A 437 26.60 -2.58 17.82
N LEU A 438 25.30 -2.83 18.08
CA LEU A 438 24.35 -1.82 18.55
C LEU A 438 24.78 -1.30 19.93
N ARG A 439 24.65 0.01 20.14
CA ARG A 439 25.01 0.68 21.39
C ARG A 439 23.84 1.51 21.89
N PRO A 440 23.70 1.68 23.23
CA PRO A 440 22.76 2.65 23.76
C PRO A 440 22.97 4.03 23.16
N GLY A 441 21.88 4.71 22.80
CA GLY A 441 21.91 6.02 22.15
C GLY A 441 21.97 5.98 20.62
N ASP A 442 22.30 4.84 19.98
CA ASP A 442 22.26 4.73 18.51
C ASP A 442 20.85 4.94 17.96
N THR A 443 20.78 5.55 16.79
CA THR A 443 19.53 5.60 15.99
C THR A 443 19.77 4.84 14.68
N VAL A 444 18.96 3.81 14.44
CA VAL A 444 19.10 2.89 13.31
C VAL A 444 17.88 2.95 12.41
N LEU A 445 18.05 3.28 11.14
CA LEU A 445 17.02 3.11 10.13
C LEU A 445 17.16 1.75 9.43
N ILE A 446 16.10 0.94 9.40
CA ILE A 446 16.05 -0.34 8.70
C ILE A 446 15.04 -0.23 7.57
N LYS A 447 15.52 -0.26 6.30
CA LYS A 447 14.68 -0.11 5.11
C LYS A 447 15.18 -0.95 3.94
N GLY A 448 14.25 -1.68 3.28
CA GLY A 448 14.54 -2.52 2.11
C GLY A 448 13.28 -2.93 1.36
N SER A 449 13.43 -3.45 0.15
CA SER A 449 12.29 -4.00 -0.60
C SER A 449 11.68 -5.20 0.09
N ARG A 450 10.39 -5.42 -0.15
CA ARG A 450 9.62 -6.51 0.49
C ARG A 450 10.27 -7.89 0.33
N GLY A 451 10.83 -8.18 -0.85
CA GLY A 451 11.48 -9.46 -1.15
C GLY A 451 12.83 -9.68 -0.45
N VAL A 452 13.38 -8.67 0.25
CA VAL A 452 14.60 -8.80 1.08
C VAL A 452 14.27 -9.34 2.47
N HIS A 453 13.04 -9.14 2.94
CA HIS A 453 12.57 -9.57 4.26
C HIS A 453 13.42 -9.04 5.42
N LEU A 454 13.74 -7.73 5.40
CA LEU A 454 14.58 -7.12 6.45
C LEU A 454 13.97 -7.17 7.85
N GLU A 455 12.68 -7.42 8.00
CA GLU A 455 12.05 -7.72 9.30
C GLU A 455 12.75 -8.86 10.05
N ARG A 456 13.35 -9.83 9.33
CA ARG A 456 14.13 -10.92 9.94
C ARG A 456 15.37 -10.43 10.69
N ALA A 457 15.94 -9.30 10.26
CA ALA A 457 17.06 -8.69 11.00
C ALA A 457 16.60 -8.24 12.39
N LEU A 458 15.38 -7.69 12.51
CA LEU A 458 14.80 -7.32 13.80
C LEU A 458 14.42 -8.54 14.64
N GLU A 459 13.93 -9.61 14.04
CA GLU A 459 13.61 -10.86 14.71
C GLU A 459 14.88 -11.49 15.32
N VAL A 460 15.97 -11.56 14.54
CA VAL A 460 17.28 -12.04 15.03
C VAL A 460 17.83 -11.12 16.14
N LEU A 461 17.78 -9.79 15.94
CA LEU A 461 18.24 -8.83 16.93
C LEU A 461 17.51 -9.03 18.27
N LYS A 462 16.18 -9.17 18.27
CA LYS A 462 15.37 -9.41 19.47
C LYS A 462 15.68 -10.75 20.13
N THR A 463 16.04 -11.77 19.35
CA THR A 463 16.34 -13.11 19.87
C THR A 463 17.76 -13.18 20.47
N GLU A 464 18.76 -12.60 19.80
CA GLU A 464 20.15 -12.62 20.27
C GLU A 464 20.43 -11.57 21.37
N MET A 465 19.56 -10.55 21.50
CA MET A 465 19.56 -9.57 22.58
C MET A 465 18.16 -9.56 23.24
N PRO A 466 17.82 -10.54 24.08
CA PRO A 466 16.52 -10.52 24.76
C PRO A 466 16.44 -9.29 25.67
N PHE A 467 15.23 -8.70 25.74
CA PHE A 467 14.99 -7.58 26.67
C PHE A 467 15.40 -8.03 28.08
N PRO A 468 16.08 -7.17 28.85
CA PRO A 468 16.29 -7.46 30.24
C PRO A 468 14.89 -7.65 30.85
N GLU A 469 14.67 -8.82 31.48
CA GLU A 469 13.45 -9.06 32.26
C GLU A 469 13.34 -7.95 33.29
N CYS A 470 12.21 -7.23 33.29
CA CYS A 470 11.93 -6.25 34.33
C CYS A 470 11.89 -6.99 35.66
N GLY A 471 12.97 -6.88 36.46
CA GLY A 471 13.02 -7.29 37.84
C GLY A 471 12.24 -6.31 38.73
#